data_a5c7a2fe3d5375d0c4f665dc876439cb
#
_entry.id   a5c7a2fe3d5375d0c4f665dc876439cb
#
_cell.length_a   1.000
_cell.length_b   1.000
_cell.length_c   1.000
_cell.angle_alpha   90.00
_cell.angle_beta   90.00
_cell.angle_gamma   90.00
#
_symmetry.space_group_name_H-M   'P 1'
#
loop_
_entity.id
_entity.type
_entity.pdbx_description
1 polymer ?
#
loop_
_entity_poly.entity_id
_entity_poly.type
_entity_poly.pdbx_seq_one_letter_code
_entity_poly.pdbx_strand_id
1 'polypeptide(L)'
;ITELASRNYPVGGTGHSISNIVHTQGWVHCHTPATDASGPVKALMDEIYDYFVTSTLPAHVRIALACCLNMCGAVHCSDIAILGIHRTVPTPDNTRVPNICEIPSTVASCPTGAIRGDMKNKTVTVNPEKCMYCGNCYTVCPAMPIADPENDGISIWVGGKVSNARSAPKFSKLAIPFLPNNPPRWPEVVDAVKNIIEVYASHARKHERVGEWIDRVGWERFFSLTGIPFTDKHIDDYDMATETFRTSTQFKWR
;
A
#
# COMPACT_ATOMS: atom_id res chain seq x y z
N ILE A 1 -26.23 20.74 5.04
CA ILE A 1 -26.66 19.34 5.22
C ILE A 1 -28.09 19.17 4.76
N THR A 2 -29.03 19.99 5.24
CA THR A 2 -30.48 19.90 4.91
C THR A 2 -30.75 19.93 3.40
N GLU A 3 -30.07 20.83 2.67
CA GLU A 3 -30.23 20.92 1.21
C GLU A 3 -29.65 19.69 0.48
N LEU A 4 -28.53 19.13 0.95
CA LEU A 4 -27.97 17.89 0.38
C LEU A 4 -28.89 16.71 0.64
N ALA A 5 -29.42 16.61 1.87
CA ALA A 5 -30.37 15.57 2.23
C ALA A 5 -31.68 15.63 1.42
N SER A 6 -32.20 16.84 1.14
CA SER A 6 -33.39 17.02 0.30
C SER A 6 -33.17 16.58 -1.17
N ARG A 7 -31.93 16.53 -1.62
CA ARG A 7 -31.53 16.07 -2.94
C ARG A 7 -31.04 14.62 -2.97
N ASN A 8 -31.20 13.87 -1.88
CA ASN A 8 -30.72 12.50 -1.69
C ASN A 8 -29.20 12.34 -1.80
N TYR A 9 -28.42 13.37 -1.44
CA TYR A 9 -26.98 13.26 -1.30
C TYR A 9 -26.63 12.86 0.14
N PRO A 10 -26.12 11.65 0.36
CA PRO A 10 -25.73 11.24 1.70
C PRO A 10 -24.52 12.04 2.18
N VAL A 11 -24.51 12.34 3.46
CA VAL A 11 -23.39 13.01 4.13
C VAL A 11 -22.87 12.06 5.21
N GLY A 12 -21.60 11.71 5.14
CA GLY A 12 -20.98 10.76 6.07
C GLY A 12 -19.49 11.00 6.21
N GLY A 13 -18.76 9.98 6.70
CA GLY A 13 -17.30 10.00 6.82
C GLY A 13 -16.77 10.78 8.01
N THR A 14 -17.58 11.07 9.02
CA THR A 14 -17.16 11.73 10.27
C THR A 14 -17.48 10.89 11.49
N GLY A 15 -16.74 11.10 12.59
CA GLY A 15 -16.97 10.37 13.83
C GLY A 15 -16.52 8.91 13.76
N HIS A 16 -17.33 8.03 14.32
CA HIS A 16 -17.03 6.59 14.43
C HIS A 16 -17.42 5.81 13.16
N SER A 17 -16.94 6.25 12.04
CA SER A 17 -17.23 5.73 10.70
C SER A 17 -15.95 5.59 9.87
N ILE A 18 -16.08 5.06 8.66
CA ILE A 18 -15.01 5.19 7.67
C ILE A 18 -14.97 6.65 7.23
N SER A 19 -13.86 7.34 7.50
CA SER A 19 -13.77 8.78 7.24
C SER A 19 -13.48 9.10 5.78
N ASN A 20 -12.62 8.33 5.13
CA ASN A 20 -12.28 8.47 3.72
C ASN A 20 -11.55 7.24 3.21
N ILE A 21 -11.53 7.08 1.89
CA ILE A 21 -10.62 6.18 1.18
C ILE A 21 -9.76 7.04 0.27
N VAL A 22 -8.50 7.23 0.64
CA VAL A 22 -7.53 7.98 -0.16
C VAL A 22 -6.88 7.03 -1.16
N HIS A 23 -6.79 7.43 -2.42
CA HIS A 23 -6.15 6.57 -3.42
C HIS A 23 -5.29 7.35 -4.41
N THR A 24 -4.36 6.64 -5.03
CA THR A 24 -3.51 7.11 -6.13
C THR A 24 -4.27 7.06 -7.45
N GLN A 25 -3.60 7.37 -8.55
CA GLN A 25 -4.26 7.46 -9.85
C GLN A 25 -4.44 6.12 -10.59
N GLY A 26 -3.71 5.08 -10.17
CA GLY A 26 -3.83 3.75 -10.76
C GLY A 26 -3.61 3.71 -12.27
N TRP A 27 -4.39 2.91 -12.97
CA TRP A 27 -4.27 2.75 -14.42
C TRP A 27 -4.63 3.99 -15.23
N VAL A 28 -5.33 4.95 -14.64
CA VAL A 28 -5.76 6.16 -15.37
C VAL A 28 -4.57 7.03 -15.76
N HIS A 29 -3.59 7.18 -14.88
CA HIS A 29 -2.51 8.14 -15.10
C HIS A 29 -1.15 7.79 -14.46
N CYS A 30 -1.05 6.73 -13.68
CA CYS A 30 0.22 6.32 -13.08
C CYS A 30 1.12 5.63 -14.11
N HIS A 31 2.43 5.93 -14.08
CA HIS A 31 3.41 5.29 -14.98
C HIS A 31 3.73 3.83 -14.57
N THR A 32 3.59 3.49 -13.30
CA THR A 32 4.04 2.21 -12.74
C THR A 32 2.98 1.52 -11.89
N PRO A 33 1.70 1.48 -12.30
CA PRO A 33 0.69 0.84 -11.49
C PRO A 33 0.78 -0.69 -11.61
N ALA A 34 0.80 -1.38 -10.49
CA ALA A 34 0.61 -2.83 -10.41
C ALA A 34 -0.88 -3.19 -10.38
N THR A 35 -1.71 -2.28 -9.84
CA THR A 35 -3.17 -2.41 -9.82
C THR A 35 -3.83 -1.09 -10.17
N ASP A 36 -5.12 -1.13 -10.52
CA ASP A 36 -5.93 0.08 -10.58
C ASP A 36 -6.13 0.67 -9.18
N ALA A 37 -6.58 1.91 -9.12
CA ALA A 37 -6.87 2.58 -7.87
C ALA A 37 -8.36 2.84 -7.69
N SER A 38 -9.00 3.51 -8.62
CA SER A 38 -10.42 3.88 -8.53
C SER A 38 -11.35 2.66 -8.59
N GLY A 39 -10.98 1.61 -9.34
CA GLY A 39 -11.76 0.38 -9.46
C GLY A 39 -11.89 -0.35 -8.12
N PRO A 40 -10.79 -0.76 -7.48
CA PRO A 40 -10.84 -1.40 -6.16
C PRO A 40 -11.51 -0.55 -5.09
N VAL A 41 -11.25 0.78 -5.09
CA VAL A 41 -11.90 1.70 -4.14
C VAL A 41 -13.42 1.73 -4.34
N LYS A 42 -13.88 1.81 -5.60
CA LYS A 42 -15.32 1.78 -5.90
C LYS A 42 -15.95 0.45 -5.48
N ALA A 43 -15.29 -0.67 -5.80
CA ALA A 43 -15.76 -1.99 -5.42
C ALA A 43 -15.88 -2.15 -3.89
N LEU A 44 -14.84 -1.68 -3.16
CA LEU A 44 -14.84 -1.70 -1.71
C LEU A 44 -15.92 -0.79 -1.13
N MET A 45 -16.07 0.44 -1.64
CA MET A 45 -17.10 1.38 -1.16
C MET A 45 -18.51 0.83 -1.32
N ASP A 46 -18.79 0.12 -2.41
CA ASP A 46 -20.11 -0.49 -2.62
C ASP A 46 -20.47 -1.50 -1.51
N GLU A 47 -19.47 -2.21 -0.96
CA GLU A 47 -19.66 -3.23 0.07
C GLU A 47 -19.63 -2.68 1.51
N ILE A 48 -18.90 -1.60 1.75
CA ILE A 48 -18.73 -1.05 3.11
C ILE A 48 -19.44 0.30 3.31
N TYR A 49 -20.33 0.67 2.40
CA TYR A 49 -21.00 1.97 2.39
C TYR A 49 -21.75 2.27 3.69
N ASP A 50 -22.35 1.25 4.30
CA ASP A 50 -23.07 1.39 5.57
C ASP A 50 -22.16 1.89 6.70
N TYR A 51 -20.90 1.43 6.76
CA TYR A 51 -19.91 1.92 7.73
C TYR A 51 -19.44 3.35 7.45
N PHE A 52 -19.63 3.83 6.23
CA PHE A 52 -19.32 5.21 5.88
C PHE A 52 -20.43 6.16 6.34
N VAL A 53 -21.69 5.77 6.22
CA VAL A 53 -22.86 6.61 6.56
C VAL A 53 -23.21 6.53 8.04
N THR A 54 -23.07 5.34 8.66
CA THR A 54 -23.40 5.10 10.05
C THR A 54 -22.18 5.30 10.96
N SER A 55 -22.40 5.74 12.20
CA SER A 55 -21.35 5.89 13.21
C SER A 55 -21.30 4.67 14.14
N THR A 56 -21.17 3.48 13.56
CA THR A 56 -21.26 2.20 14.29
C THR A 56 -19.89 1.61 14.64
N LEU A 57 -18.80 2.14 14.11
CA LEU A 57 -17.45 1.65 14.39
C LEU A 57 -16.93 2.11 15.76
N PRO A 58 -15.98 1.39 16.37
CA PRO A 58 -15.38 1.78 17.65
C PRO A 58 -14.69 3.15 17.62
N ALA A 59 -14.01 3.46 16.51
CA ALA A 59 -13.42 4.75 16.21
C ALA A 59 -13.47 4.99 14.69
N HIS A 60 -13.02 6.17 14.23
CA HIS A 60 -12.92 6.40 12.80
C HIS A 60 -11.84 5.50 12.17
N VAL A 61 -12.11 5.02 10.96
CA VAL A 61 -11.20 4.20 10.15
C VAL A 61 -10.82 4.96 8.90
N ARG A 62 -9.53 5.02 8.60
CA ARG A 62 -8.99 5.53 7.34
C ARG A 62 -8.49 4.39 6.51
N ILE A 63 -8.94 4.35 5.26
CA ILE A 63 -8.48 3.38 4.29
C ILE A 63 -7.66 4.12 3.23
N ALA A 64 -6.57 3.53 2.79
CA ALA A 64 -5.77 4.05 1.68
C ALA A 64 -5.55 2.99 0.62
N LEU A 65 -5.36 3.42 -0.62
CA LEU A 65 -4.91 2.56 -1.70
C LEU A 65 -3.74 3.23 -2.43
N ALA A 66 -2.65 2.50 -2.58
CA ALA A 66 -1.55 2.86 -3.46
C ALA A 66 -1.39 1.81 -4.55
N CYS A 67 -1.28 2.24 -5.80
CA CYS A 67 -1.24 1.33 -6.94
C CYS A 67 0.11 0.61 -7.13
N CYS A 68 1.15 1.00 -6.40
CA CYS A 68 2.48 0.35 -6.41
C CYS A 68 3.28 0.65 -5.14
N LEU A 69 4.45 0.02 -5.00
CA LEU A 69 5.37 0.18 -3.87
C LEU A 69 5.95 1.58 -3.65
N ASN A 70 5.71 2.53 -4.55
CA ASN A 70 6.02 3.95 -4.30
C ASN A 70 5.14 4.57 -3.21
N MET A 71 4.04 3.90 -2.83
CA MET A 71 3.21 4.22 -1.67
C MET A 71 2.70 5.66 -1.62
N CYS A 72 2.39 6.26 -2.76
CA CYS A 72 1.90 7.64 -2.85
C CYS A 72 0.54 7.85 -2.16
N GLY A 73 -0.17 6.79 -1.83
CA GLY A 73 -1.51 6.77 -1.24
C GLY A 73 -1.56 6.64 0.28
N ALA A 74 -0.54 7.06 1.01
CA ALA A 74 -0.56 7.09 2.49
C ALA A 74 -0.70 5.71 3.17
N VAL A 75 -0.04 4.68 2.64
CA VAL A 75 -0.12 3.28 3.09
C VAL A 75 0.23 3.14 4.57
N HIS A 76 1.39 3.68 4.99
CA HIS A 76 1.89 3.46 6.35
C HIS A 76 1.19 4.26 7.45
N CYS A 77 0.36 5.23 7.10
CA CYS A 77 -0.32 6.08 8.06
C CYS A 77 -1.85 5.89 8.09
N SER A 78 -2.36 4.91 7.37
CA SER A 78 -3.79 4.56 7.35
C SER A 78 -4.06 3.31 8.19
N ASP A 79 -5.27 3.21 8.74
CA ASP A 79 -5.67 2.06 9.56
C ASP A 79 -5.66 0.76 8.76
N ILE A 80 -6.10 0.82 7.50
CA ILE A 80 -6.04 -0.27 6.53
C ILE A 80 -5.53 0.32 5.22
N ALA A 81 -4.60 -0.36 4.57
CA ALA A 81 -4.09 0.07 3.28
C ALA A 81 -4.03 -1.09 2.29
N ILE A 82 -4.42 -0.80 1.07
CA ILE A 82 -4.39 -1.68 -0.09
C ILE A 82 -3.20 -1.23 -0.93
N LEU A 83 -2.28 -2.13 -1.23
CA LEU A 83 -1.04 -1.80 -1.93
C LEU A 83 -0.83 -2.71 -3.12
N GLY A 84 -0.81 -2.14 -4.31
CA GLY A 84 -0.40 -2.86 -5.52
C GLY A 84 1.07 -3.26 -5.46
N ILE A 85 1.37 -4.47 -5.85
CA ILE A 85 2.73 -5.01 -5.85
C ILE A 85 3.08 -5.61 -7.20
N HIS A 86 4.24 -5.22 -7.74
CA HIS A 86 4.87 -5.92 -8.85
C HIS A 86 5.61 -7.15 -8.36
N ARG A 87 5.67 -8.17 -9.18
CA ARG A 87 6.37 -9.43 -8.87
C ARG A 87 7.44 -9.80 -9.89
N THR A 88 7.53 -9.03 -10.96
CA THR A 88 8.49 -9.26 -12.05
C THR A 88 9.61 -8.23 -11.97
N VAL A 89 10.86 -8.69 -12.13
CA VAL A 89 12.02 -7.81 -12.23
C VAL A 89 11.98 -7.11 -13.59
N PRO A 90 12.20 -5.79 -13.65
CA PRO A 90 12.27 -5.09 -14.92
C PRO A 90 13.29 -5.70 -15.87
N THR A 91 12.87 -6.04 -17.08
CA THR A 91 13.76 -6.56 -18.13
C THR A 91 14.12 -5.44 -19.09
N PRO A 92 15.37 -4.96 -19.12
CA PRO A 92 15.76 -3.87 -20.00
C PRO A 92 15.61 -4.26 -21.47
N ASP A 93 14.93 -3.42 -22.25
CA ASP A 93 14.96 -3.53 -23.71
C ASP A 93 16.24 -2.85 -24.24
N ASN A 94 17.28 -3.62 -24.35
CA ASN A 94 18.61 -3.13 -24.74
C ASN A 94 18.68 -2.58 -26.18
N THR A 95 17.67 -2.77 -26.99
CA THR A 95 17.56 -2.15 -28.32
C THR A 95 17.07 -0.70 -28.22
N ARG A 96 16.24 -0.41 -27.22
CA ARG A 96 15.64 0.91 -26.99
C ARG A 96 16.42 1.77 -26.00
N VAL A 97 17.04 1.16 -24.97
CA VAL A 97 17.79 1.88 -23.92
C VAL A 97 18.77 2.89 -24.49
N PRO A 98 19.62 2.58 -25.51
CA PRO A 98 20.60 3.51 -26.04
C PRO A 98 20.00 4.77 -26.67
N ASN A 99 18.75 4.69 -27.12
CA ASN A 99 18.10 5.73 -27.92
C ASN A 99 17.16 6.63 -27.12
N ILE A 100 16.58 6.10 -26.03
CA ILE A 100 15.50 6.79 -25.30
C ILE A 100 15.80 7.00 -23.81
N CYS A 101 16.86 6.37 -23.28
CA CYS A 101 17.17 6.42 -21.86
C CYS A 101 18.50 7.12 -21.60
N GLU A 102 18.52 7.93 -20.56
CA GLU A 102 19.75 8.42 -19.97
C GLU A 102 20.22 7.41 -18.92
N ILE A 103 21.31 6.71 -19.20
CA ILE A 103 21.79 5.59 -18.37
C ILE A 103 22.13 6.03 -16.94
N PRO A 104 22.87 7.13 -16.69
CA PRO A 104 23.16 7.58 -15.34
C PRO A 104 21.90 7.86 -14.51
N SER A 105 20.89 8.49 -15.07
CA SER A 105 19.63 8.77 -14.41
C SER A 105 18.84 7.49 -14.11
N THR A 106 18.82 6.54 -15.05
CA THR A 106 18.19 5.24 -14.86
C THR A 106 18.86 4.45 -13.73
N VAL A 107 20.18 4.46 -13.65
CA VAL A 107 20.92 3.83 -12.55
C VAL A 107 20.64 4.54 -11.23
N ALA A 108 20.66 5.87 -11.21
CA ALA A 108 20.43 6.66 -10.01
C ALA A 108 19.00 6.55 -9.47
N SER A 109 18.03 6.21 -10.33
CA SER A 109 16.62 6.02 -9.92
C SER A 109 16.39 4.81 -9.02
N CYS A 110 17.33 3.85 -9.01
CA CYS A 110 17.17 2.62 -8.25
C CYS A 110 17.50 2.81 -6.75
N PRO A 111 16.53 2.73 -5.83
CA PRO A 111 16.78 2.98 -4.41
C PRO A 111 17.65 1.91 -3.75
N THR A 112 17.68 0.68 -4.28
CA THR A 112 18.46 -0.44 -3.75
C THR A 112 19.78 -0.66 -4.47
N GLY A 113 20.09 0.15 -5.51
CA GLY A 113 21.28 -0.03 -6.32
C GLY A 113 21.30 -1.35 -7.11
N ALA A 114 20.12 -1.85 -7.47
CA ALA A 114 19.97 -3.07 -8.27
C ALA A 114 20.39 -2.88 -9.73
N ILE A 115 20.39 -1.64 -10.24
CA ILE A 115 20.70 -1.34 -11.65
C ILE A 115 22.17 -0.96 -11.79
N ARG A 116 22.81 -1.55 -12.77
CA ARG A 116 24.17 -1.21 -13.18
C ARG A 116 24.20 -0.79 -14.65
N GLY A 117 24.90 0.30 -14.94
CA GLY A 117 25.09 0.79 -16.30
C GLY A 117 26.29 0.09 -16.97
N ASP A 118 26.12 -0.26 -18.23
CA ASP A 118 27.20 -0.64 -19.14
C ASP A 118 27.38 0.47 -20.17
N MET A 119 28.31 1.37 -19.89
CA MET A 119 28.57 2.53 -20.74
C MET A 119 29.17 2.13 -22.08
N LYS A 120 29.86 0.99 -22.16
CA LYS A 120 30.49 0.51 -23.39
C LYS A 120 29.44 0.06 -24.40
N ASN A 121 28.45 -0.69 -23.92
CA ASN A 121 27.37 -1.21 -24.75
C ASN A 121 26.12 -0.29 -24.72
N LYS A 122 26.18 0.83 -23.97
CA LYS A 122 25.08 1.77 -23.78
C LYS A 122 23.78 1.07 -23.30
N THR A 123 23.91 0.18 -22.34
CA THR A 123 22.81 -0.59 -21.79
C THR A 123 22.81 -0.56 -20.26
N VAL A 124 21.81 -1.22 -19.66
CA VAL A 124 21.74 -1.44 -18.22
C VAL A 124 21.44 -2.90 -17.91
N THR A 125 21.88 -3.36 -16.75
CA THR A 125 21.55 -4.67 -16.21
C THR A 125 20.89 -4.52 -14.84
N VAL A 126 19.96 -5.42 -14.51
CA VAL A 126 19.26 -5.41 -13.22
C VAL A 126 19.65 -6.65 -12.43
N ASN A 127 20.08 -6.47 -11.18
CA ASN A 127 20.32 -7.58 -10.26
C ASN A 127 18.97 -7.95 -9.57
N PRO A 128 18.43 -9.15 -9.83
CA PRO A 128 17.14 -9.56 -9.26
C PRO A 128 17.13 -9.60 -7.73
N GLU A 129 18.23 -10.02 -7.11
CA GLU A 129 18.33 -10.16 -5.64
C GLU A 129 18.24 -8.82 -4.90
N LYS A 130 18.61 -7.73 -5.56
CA LYS A 130 18.56 -6.38 -5.01
C LYS A 130 17.33 -5.60 -5.44
N CYS A 131 16.56 -6.11 -6.38
CA CYS A 131 15.37 -5.43 -6.87
C CYS A 131 14.23 -5.49 -5.85
N MET A 132 13.68 -4.33 -5.48
CA MET A 132 12.52 -4.24 -4.61
C MET A 132 11.19 -4.04 -5.36
N TYR A 133 11.18 -4.20 -6.66
CA TYR A 133 9.99 -4.14 -7.52
C TYR A 133 9.19 -2.82 -7.45
N CYS A 134 9.85 -1.69 -7.18
CA CYS A 134 9.18 -0.40 -7.01
C CYS A 134 8.79 0.32 -8.31
N GLY A 135 9.40 -0.03 -9.45
CA GLY A 135 9.14 0.59 -10.75
C GLY A 135 9.76 1.97 -10.98
N ASN A 136 10.57 2.51 -10.08
CA ASN A 136 11.20 3.82 -10.28
C ASN A 136 12.04 3.91 -11.55
N CYS A 137 12.69 2.82 -11.94
CA CYS A 137 13.45 2.76 -13.20
C CYS A 137 12.55 2.94 -14.44
N TYR A 138 11.35 2.38 -14.44
CA TYR A 138 10.39 2.56 -15.53
C TYR A 138 9.88 4.00 -15.62
N THR A 139 9.71 4.67 -14.49
CA THR A 139 9.32 6.10 -14.46
C THR A 139 10.34 6.98 -15.18
N VAL A 140 11.62 6.65 -15.09
CA VAL A 140 12.73 7.41 -15.71
C VAL A 140 13.02 6.94 -17.12
N CYS A 141 12.91 5.63 -17.36
CA CYS A 141 13.22 5.03 -18.66
C CYS A 141 12.12 4.05 -19.10
N PRO A 142 11.32 4.37 -20.13
CA PRO A 142 10.24 3.51 -20.60
C PRO A 142 10.72 2.21 -21.28
N ALA A 143 12.03 2.01 -21.41
CA ALA A 143 12.63 0.74 -21.84
C ALA A 143 12.90 -0.24 -20.68
N MET A 144 12.36 0.04 -19.49
CA MET A 144 12.48 -0.78 -18.29
C MET A 144 11.11 -1.30 -17.82
N PRO A 145 10.34 -2.05 -18.65
CA PRO A 145 8.98 -2.48 -18.30
C PRO A 145 8.98 -3.33 -17.03
N ILE A 146 8.02 -3.10 -16.16
CA ILE A 146 7.85 -3.82 -14.90
C ILE A 146 6.44 -4.40 -14.74
N ALA A 147 5.43 -3.80 -15.36
CA ALA A 147 4.05 -4.25 -15.24
C ALA A 147 3.87 -5.65 -15.85
N ASP A 148 3.27 -6.51 -15.08
CA ASP A 148 2.93 -7.89 -15.47
C ASP A 148 1.49 -8.19 -15.02
N PRO A 149 0.48 -7.99 -15.90
CA PRO A 149 -0.93 -8.13 -15.53
C PRO A 149 -1.32 -9.50 -14.98
N GLU A 150 -0.55 -10.56 -15.31
CA GLU A 150 -0.84 -11.93 -14.86
C GLU A 150 -0.24 -12.22 -13.47
N ASN A 151 0.89 -11.59 -13.13
CA ASN A 151 1.61 -11.87 -11.89
C ASN A 151 1.53 -10.75 -10.86
N ASP A 152 1.26 -9.52 -11.26
CA ASP A 152 1.07 -8.41 -10.34
C ASP A 152 -0.15 -8.64 -9.44
N GLY A 153 -0.06 -8.18 -8.22
CA GLY A 153 -1.11 -8.39 -7.24
C GLY A 153 -1.26 -7.26 -6.24
N ILE A 154 -1.89 -7.57 -5.14
CA ILE A 154 -2.24 -6.63 -4.09
C ILE A 154 -1.83 -7.21 -2.75
N SER A 155 -1.29 -6.37 -1.88
CA SER A 155 -1.06 -6.68 -0.46
C SER A 155 -1.92 -5.79 0.43
N ILE A 156 -2.24 -6.28 1.63
CA ILE A 156 -3.01 -5.53 2.64
C ILE A 156 -2.12 -5.23 3.84
N TRP A 157 -2.14 -3.98 4.25
CA TRP A 157 -1.39 -3.45 5.38
C TRP A 157 -2.35 -2.89 6.42
N VAL A 158 -2.04 -3.05 7.71
CA VAL A 158 -2.93 -2.65 8.80
C VAL A 158 -2.19 -1.97 9.95
N GLY A 159 -2.92 -1.15 10.71
CA GLY A 159 -2.45 -0.61 11.98
C GLY A 159 -1.76 0.75 11.90
N GLY A 160 -1.72 1.40 10.76
CA GLY A 160 -1.14 2.73 10.62
C GLY A 160 -1.95 3.81 11.34
N LYS A 161 -1.25 4.79 11.90
CA LYS A 161 -1.84 5.91 12.65
C LYS A 161 -0.89 7.10 12.67
N VAL A 162 -1.33 8.25 12.19
CA VAL A 162 -0.53 9.50 12.22
C VAL A 162 -0.71 10.25 13.54
N SER A 163 -1.94 10.25 14.08
CA SER A 163 -2.27 11.00 15.27
C SER A 163 -1.47 10.54 16.50
N ASN A 164 -1.00 11.47 17.30
CA ASN A 164 -0.38 11.24 18.61
C ASN A 164 -1.41 11.24 19.76
N ALA A 165 -2.71 11.38 19.46
CA ALA A 165 -3.76 11.29 20.47
C ALA A 165 -3.82 9.86 21.04
N ARG A 166 -3.83 9.73 22.36
CA ARG A 166 -3.85 8.51 23.17
C ARG A 166 -2.61 7.63 23.10
N SER A 167 -2.01 7.43 21.94
CA SER A 167 -0.80 6.64 21.73
C SER A 167 0.07 7.28 20.67
N ALA A 168 1.36 6.93 20.65
CA ALA A 168 2.29 7.40 19.64
C ALA A 168 1.82 7.04 18.22
N PRO A 169 2.26 7.79 17.20
CA PRO A 169 2.06 7.42 15.80
C PRO A 169 2.64 6.02 15.51
N LYS A 170 2.02 5.30 14.57
CA LYS A 170 2.39 3.94 14.21
C LYS A 170 2.45 3.79 12.70
N PHE A 171 3.41 3.03 12.22
CA PHE A 171 3.40 2.55 10.85
C PHE A 171 2.52 1.31 10.72
N SER A 172 1.82 1.20 9.58
CA SER A 172 1.12 -0.05 9.24
C SER A 172 2.12 -1.18 9.04
N LYS A 173 1.66 -2.39 9.31
CA LYS A 173 2.41 -3.64 9.06
C LYS A 173 1.66 -4.52 8.08
N LEU A 174 2.39 -5.40 7.42
CA LEU A 174 1.85 -6.33 6.46
C LEU A 174 0.87 -7.29 7.16
N ALA A 175 -0.34 -7.40 6.63
CA ALA A 175 -1.36 -8.35 7.08
C ALA A 175 -1.57 -9.48 6.06
N ILE A 176 -1.67 -9.14 4.79
CA ILE A 176 -1.80 -10.11 3.70
C ILE A 176 -0.74 -9.81 2.65
N PRO A 177 0.22 -10.72 2.44
CA PRO A 177 1.34 -10.47 1.54
C PRO A 177 0.95 -10.44 0.07
N PHE A 178 -0.05 -11.21 -0.33
CA PHE A 178 -0.47 -11.29 -1.72
C PHE A 178 -1.94 -11.70 -1.86
N LEU A 179 -2.65 -10.96 -2.71
CA LEU A 179 -3.96 -11.28 -3.26
C LEU A 179 -3.91 -11.09 -4.78
N PRO A 180 -4.65 -11.88 -5.54
CA PRO A 180 -4.71 -11.71 -7.00
C PRO A 180 -5.36 -10.37 -7.38
N ASN A 181 -4.93 -9.82 -8.51
CA ASN A 181 -5.48 -8.59 -9.05
C ASN A 181 -6.61 -8.93 -10.03
N ASN A 182 -7.81 -9.17 -9.52
CA ASN A 182 -8.98 -9.66 -10.27
C ASN A 182 -10.01 -8.55 -10.57
N PRO A 183 -9.80 -7.71 -11.63
CA PRO A 183 -10.82 -6.77 -12.04
C PRO A 183 -12.06 -7.52 -12.59
N PRO A 184 -13.25 -6.91 -12.63
CA PRO A 184 -13.52 -5.50 -12.28
C PRO A 184 -13.94 -5.28 -10.82
N ARG A 185 -14.09 -6.32 -9.98
CA ARG A 185 -14.66 -6.20 -8.64
C ARG A 185 -13.69 -6.51 -7.50
N TRP A 186 -12.51 -7.05 -7.79
CA TRP A 186 -11.48 -7.40 -6.77
C TRP A 186 -12.06 -8.12 -5.54
N PRO A 187 -12.81 -9.21 -5.70
CA PRO A 187 -13.57 -9.82 -4.60
C PRO A 187 -12.68 -10.21 -3.42
N GLU A 188 -11.52 -10.78 -3.66
CA GLU A 188 -10.59 -11.22 -2.60
C GLU A 188 -10.09 -10.04 -1.75
N VAL A 189 -9.85 -8.89 -2.39
CA VAL A 189 -9.42 -7.67 -1.70
C VAL A 189 -10.54 -7.08 -0.88
N VAL A 190 -11.74 -7.02 -1.45
CA VAL A 190 -12.94 -6.49 -0.80
C VAL A 190 -13.30 -7.34 0.41
N ASP A 191 -13.34 -8.67 0.25
CA ASP A 191 -13.64 -9.61 1.34
C ASP A 191 -12.60 -9.54 2.46
N ALA A 192 -11.32 -9.45 2.12
CA ALA A 192 -10.25 -9.32 3.11
C ALA A 192 -10.38 -8.03 3.94
N VAL A 193 -10.61 -6.90 3.30
CA VAL A 193 -10.76 -5.60 3.99
C VAL A 193 -12.03 -5.59 4.83
N LYS A 194 -13.13 -6.11 4.30
CA LYS A 194 -14.42 -6.23 5.02
C LYS A 194 -14.29 -7.09 6.26
N ASN A 195 -13.67 -8.26 6.14
CA ASN A 195 -13.39 -9.15 7.28
C ASN A 195 -12.58 -8.43 8.37
N ILE A 196 -11.52 -7.71 8.01
CA ILE A 196 -10.71 -6.96 8.98
C ILE A 196 -11.56 -5.90 9.70
N ILE A 197 -12.43 -5.19 9.00
CA ILE A 197 -13.31 -4.17 9.57
C ILE A 197 -14.33 -4.81 10.53
N GLU A 198 -14.95 -5.93 10.16
CA GLU A 198 -15.95 -6.64 10.97
C GLU A 198 -15.33 -7.20 12.26
N VAL A 199 -14.16 -7.82 12.16
CA VAL A 199 -13.42 -8.32 13.32
C VAL A 199 -13.00 -7.17 14.24
N TYR A 200 -12.50 -6.07 13.67
CA TYR A 200 -12.18 -4.87 14.44
C TYR A 200 -13.43 -4.29 15.13
N ALA A 201 -14.55 -4.15 14.42
CA ALA A 201 -15.79 -3.63 14.98
C ALA A 201 -16.30 -4.45 16.18
N SER A 202 -16.11 -5.78 16.14
CA SER A 202 -16.57 -6.71 17.16
C SER A 202 -15.67 -6.77 18.40
N HIS A 203 -14.37 -6.48 18.28
CA HIS A 203 -13.38 -6.73 19.33
C HIS A 203 -12.67 -5.49 19.87
N ALA A 204 -12.75 -4.36 19.16
CA ALA A 204 -12.12 -3.13 19.62
C ALA A 204 -12.97 -2.40 20.67
N ARG A 205 -12.30 -1.67 21.53
CA ARG A 205 -12.95 -0.83 22.55
C ARG A 205 -13.40 0.50 21.95
N LYS A 206 -14.38 1.13 22.56
CA LYS A 206 -14.82 2.46 22.15
C LYS A 206 -13.66 3.45 22.08
N HIS A 207 -13.55 4.16 20.96
CA HIS A 207 -12.48 5.11 20.61
C HIS A 207 -11.09 4.50 20.39
N GLU A 208 -10.96 3.19 20.30
CA GLU A 208 -9.70 2.51 20.00
C GLU A 208 -9.51 2.38 18.48
N ARG A 209 -8.41 2.92 17.94
CA ARG A 209 -8.07 2.79 16.51
C ARG A 209 -7.57 1.39 16.19
N VAL A 210 -7.59 1.02 14.90
CA VAL A 210 -7.17 -0.33 14.46
C VAL A 210 -5.77 -0.68 14.96
N GLY A 211 -4.78 0.21 14.82
CA GLY A 211 -3.43 -0.02 15.31
C GLY A 211 -3.32 -0.11 16.84
N GLU A 212 -4.15 0.61 17.57
CA GLU A 212 -4.20 0.54 19.04
C GLU A 212 -4.84 -0.78 19.49
N TRP A 213 -5.88 -1.23 18.81
CA TRP A 213 -6.51 -2.52 19.05
C TRP A 213 -5.54 -3.67 18.80
N ILE A 214 -4.81 -3.66 17.68
CA ILE A 214 -3.80 -4.69 17.36
C ILE A 214 -2.71 -4.73 18.43
N ASP A 215 -2.18 -3.58 18.87
CA ASP A 215 -1.17 -3.54 19.93
C ASP A 215 -1.67 -4.11 21.26
N ARG A 216 -2.94 -3.85 21.59
CA ARG A 216 -3.55 -4.38 22.82
C ARG A 216 -3.77 -5.88 22.78
N VAL A 217 -4.25 -6.42 21.66
CA VAL A 217 -4.55 -7.86 21.55
C VAL A 217 -3.35 -8.68 21.15
N GLY A 218 -2.37 -8.06 20.48
CA GLY A 218 -1.19 -8.70 19.91
C GLY A 218 -1.43 -9.24 18.50
N TRP A 219 -0.35 -9.32 17.71
CA TRP A 219 -0.41 -9.78 16.32
C TRP A 219 -0.87 -11.22 16.18
N GLU A 220 -0.44 -12.11 17.06
CA GLU A 220 -0.87 -13.52 17.08
C GLU A 220 -2.41 -13.60 17.18
N ARG A 221 -2.98 -12.85 18.12
CA ARG A 221 -4.43 -12.80 18.30
C ARG A 221 -5.14 -12.16 17.12
N PHE A 222 -4.56 -11.12 16.54
CA PHE A 222 -5.10 -10.49 15.32
C PHE A 222 -5.22 -11.52 14.18
N PHE A 223 -4.15 -12.26 13.87
CA PHE A 223 -4.16 -13.30 12.83
C PHE A 223 -5.16 -14.42 13.15
N SER A 224 -5.23 -14.83 14.40
CA SER A 224 -6.20 -15.85 14.86
C SER A 224 -7.66 -15.39 14.70
N LEU A 225 -7.97 -14.14 15.02
CA LEU A 225 -9.33 -13.59 14.92
C LEU A 225 -9.76 -13.33 13.49
N THR A 226 -8.87 -12.86 12.66
CA THR A 226 -9.17 -12.56 11.24
C THR A 226 -9.11 -13.81 10.35
N GLY A 227 -8.52 -14.92 10.85
CA GLY A 227 -8.29 -16.12 10.06
C GLY A 227 -7.24 -15.95 8.96
N ILE A 228 -6.49 -14.85 8.96
CA ILE A 228 -5.42 -14.59 8.00
C ILE A 228 -4.22 -15.47 8.36
N PRO A 229 -3.65 -16.23 7.42
CA PRO A 229 -2.50 -17.09 7.70
C PRO A 229 -1.23 -16.25 7.96
N PHE A 230 -0.54 -16.56 9.05
CA PHE A 230 0.79 -16.02 9.31
C PHE A 230 1.84 -16.77 8.48
N THR A 231 2.72 -16.04 7.80
CA THR A 231 3.76 -16.60 6.92
C THR A 231 5.12 -15.97 7.21
N ASP A 232 6.18 -16.51 6.63
CA ASP A 232 7.54 -15.96 6.67
C ASP A 232 7.62 -14.50 6.15
N LYS A 233 6.71 -14.09 5.29
CA LYS A 233 6.62 -12.73 4.75
C LYS A 233 6.24 -11.66 5.78
N HIS A 234 5.72 -12.07 6.92
CA HIS A 234 5.37 -11.15 8.02
C HIS A 234 6.55 -10.90 8.98
N ILE A 235 7.63 -11.68 8.84
CA ILE A 235 8.84 -11.50 9.63
C ILE A 235 9.62 -10.35 9.03
N ASP A 236 9.77 -9.31 9.82
CA ASP A 236 10.41 -8.06 9.42
C ASP A 236 11.86 -8.05 9.91
N ASP A 237 12.83 -7.83 9.03
CA ASP A 237 14.23 -7.59 9.40
C ASP A 237 14.41 -6.11 9.83
N TYR A 238 13.59 -5.74 10.80
CA TYR A 238 13.46 -4.36 11.24
C TYR A 238 14.73 -3.84 11.93
N ASP A 239 15.48 -4.71 12.60
CA ASP A 239 16.67 -4.32 13.36
C ASP A 239 17.76 -3.80 12.43
N MET A 240 18.06 -4.50 11.33
CA MET A 240 19.02 -4.06 10.33
C MET A 240 18.57 -2.77 9.62
N ALA A 241 17.31 -2.69 9.24
CA ALA A 241 16.75 -1.50 8.61
C ALA A 241 16.80 -0.29 9.57
N THR A 242 16.52 -0.50 10.85
CA THR A 242 16.56 0.55 11.88
C THR A 242 17.98 1.02 12.15
N GLU A 243 18.96 0.13 12.23
CA GLU A 243 20.36 0.50 12.41
C GLU A 243 20.89 1.30 11.23
N THR A 244 20.68 0.83 10.00
CA THR A 244 21.11 1.51 8.78
C THR A 244 20.45 2.88 8.64
N PHE A 245 19.16 2.99 8.90
CA PHE A 245 18.42 4.24 8.84
C PHE A 245 18.88 5.23 9.92
N ARG A 246 19.04 4.79 11.17
CA ARG A 246 19.51 5.66 12.26
C ARG A 246 20.93 6.16 12.02
N THR A 247 21.83 5.31 11.57
CA THR A 247 23.20 5.69 11.29
C THR A 247 23.28 6.73 10.18
N SER A 248 22.49 6.59 9.12
CA SER A 248 22.51 7.54 8.00
C SER A 248 21.76 8.84 8.28
N THR A 249 20.70 8.82 9.10
CA THR A 249 19.85 10.00 9.36
C THR A 249 20.34 10.83 10.54
N GLN A 250 20.87 10.22 11.58
CA GLN A 250 21.37 10.96 12.75
C GLN A 250 22.58 11.82 12.44
N PHE A 251 23.39 11.45 11.45
CA PHE A 251 24.51 12.27 11.00
C PHE A 251 24.11 13.57 10.28
N LYS A 252 22.89 13.64 9.75
CA LYS A 252 22.42 14.82 9.02
C LYS A 252 21.81 15.91 9.88
N TRP A 253 21.47 15.60 11.12
CA TRP A 253 20.66 16.47 11.97
C TRP A 253 21.27 16.73 13.36
N ARG A 254 22.55 16.42 13.56
CA ARG A 254 23.33 16.80 14.74
C ARG A 254 24.25 17.96 14.45
#